data_2a71b80b0a83becd7ef643d84c4ac304
#
_entry.id   2a71b80b0a83becd7ef643d84c4ac304
#
_cell.length_a   1.000
_cell.length_b   1.000
_cell.length_c   1.000
_cell.angle_alpha   90.00
_cell.angle_beta   90.00
_cell.angle_gamma   90.00
#
_symmetry.space_group_name_H-M   'P 1'
#
loop_
_entity.id
_entity.type
_entity.pdbx_description
1 polymer ?
#
loop_
_entity_poly.entity_id
_entity_poly.type
_entity_poly.pdbx_seq_one_letter_code
_entity_poly.pdbx_strand_id
1 'polypeptide(L)'
;SERQRLALARITSTEAALMERRRKELTQAPEELFFDGFNTIITLEVALSGSLLLAGMDGTIRDLAGLRGTYHIVDKTVRAAELLFAHLDEIGVKKALFYLDQQVSNSGRLRTLLLDQERDHAVEVQAELHPSVDGLLSRMERVVTADAIILDKCGSWYNLNRTLIQSAVPDAWIFRLDGLRTEGFSCPS
;
A
#
# COMPACT_ATOMS: atom_id res chain seq x y z
N SER A 1 -5.11 -21.41 12.58
CA SER A 1 -4.67 -21.93 11.25
C SER A 1 -3.38 -21.24 10.81
N GLU A 2 -2.68 -21.82 9.84
CA GLU A 2 -1.46 -21.23 9.26
C GLU A 2 -1.74 -19.84 8.66
N ARG A 3 -2.89 -19.66 8.01
CA ARG A 3 -3.32 -18.35 7.47
C ARG A 3 -3.48 -17.29 8.54
N GLN A 4 -4.02 -17.65 9.72
CA GLN A 4 -4.15 -16.72 10.85
C GLN A 4 -2.79 -16.32 11.43
N ARG A 5 -1.84 -17.27 11.53
CA ARG A 5 -0.48 -16.96 11.96
C ARG A 5 0.25 -16.03 10.98
N LEU A 6 0.09 -16.26 9.68
CA LEU A 6 0.63 -15.40 8.62
C LEU A 6 0.01 -13.99 8.67
N ALA A 7 -1.30 -13.89 8.86
CA ALA A 7 -1.97 -12.60 9.01
C ALA A 7 -1.42 -11.84 10.24
N LEU A 8 -1.32 -12.50 11.39
CA LEU A 8 -0.75 -11.90 12.59
C LEU A 8 0.70 -11.46 12.40
N ALA A 9 1.52 -12.29 11.77
CA ALA A 9 2.93 -11.94 11.50
C ALA A 9 3.06 -10.72 10.57
N ARG A 10 2.12 -10.52 9.64
CA ARG A 10 2.14 -9.36 8.73
C ARG A 10 1.76 -8.05 9.39
N ILE A 11 0.95 -8.07 10.45
CA ILE A 11 0.40 -6.87 11.10
C ILE A 11 1.08 -6.55 12.43
N THR A 12 1.85 -7.48 12.99
CA THR A 12 2.63 -7.27 14.21
C THR A 12 4.08 -6.91 13.87
N SER A 13 4.69 -6.09 14.69
CA SER A 13 6.09 -5.70 14.55
C SER A 13 6.69 -5.46 15.94
N THR A 14 8.01 -5.54 16.04
CA THR A 14 8.71 -5.15 17.27
C THR A 14 8.58 -3.64 17.50
N GLU A 15 8.65 -3.22 18.75
CA GLU A 15 8.57 -1.80 19.09
C GLU A 15 9.67 -0.98 18.40
N ALA A 16 10.88 -1.52 18.32
CA ALA A 16 11.99 -0.86 17.61
C ALA A 16 11.69 -0.64 16.13
N ALA A 17 11.12 -1.64 15.43
CA ALA A 17 10.71 -1.51 14.04
C ALA A 17 9.59 -0.48 13.86
N LEU A 18 8.61 -0.46 14.78
CA LEU A 18 7.52 0.52 14.75
C LEU A 18 8.03 1.95 14.94
N MET A 19 8.94 2.16 15.88
CA MET A 19 9.55 3.47 16.11
C MET A 19 10.32 3.96 14.87
N GLU A 20 11.10 3.07 14.26
CA GLU A 20 11.87 3.41 13.07
C GLU A 20 10.96 3.71 11.85
N ARG A 21 9.91 2.94 11.63
CA ARG A 21 8.92 3.22 10.58
C ARG A 21 8.24 4.56 10.79
N ARG A 22 7.80 4.87 12.02
CA ARG A 22 7.20 6.17 12.37
C ARG A 22 8.14 7.34 12.11
N ARG A 23 9.43 7.18 12.43
CA ARG A 23 10.45 8.20 12.18
C ARG A 23 10.60 8.53 10.70
N LYS A 24 10.39 7.55 9.82
CA LYS A 24 10.49 7.67 8.36
C LYS A 24 9.17 8.05 7.68
N GLU A 25 8.04 7.95 8.38
CA GLU A 25 6.73 8.26 7.83
C GLU A 25 6.59 9.76 7.56
N LEU A 26 6.23 10.09 6.34
CA LEU A 26 5.95 11.47 5.94
C LEU A 26 4.54 11.87 6.39
N THR A 27 4.44 12.99 7.08
CA THR A 27 3.15 13.52 7.59
C THR A 27 2.34 14.27 6.53
N GLN A 28 3.01 14.68 5.44
CA GLN A 28 2.41 15.36 4.30
C GLN A 28 2.88 14.68 3.02
N ALA A 29 2.00 14.65 2.02
CA ALA A 29 2.35 14.11 0.72
C ALA A 29 3.42 14.98 0.05
N PRO A 30 4.54 14.41 -0.39
CA PRO A 30 5.52 15.12 -1.21
C PRO A 30 5.00 15.27 -2.64
N GLU A 31 5.60 16.17 -3.41
CA GLU A 31 5.22 16.38 -4.82
C GLU A 31 5.48 15.15 -5.70
N GLU A 32 6.39 14.27 -5.32
CA GLU A 32 6.74 13.05 -6.06
C GLU A 32 6.70 11.84 -5.14
N LEU A 33 6.07 10.76 -5.60
CA LEU A 33 5.91 9.49 -4.88
C LEU A 33 6.32 8.29 -5.74
N PHE A 34 6.90 7.28 -5.09
CA PHE A 34 7.34 6.02 -5.69
C PHE A 34 6.50 4.86 -5.16
N PHE A 35 5.77 4.21 -6.04
CA PHE A 35 4.74 3.23 -5.68
C PHE A 35 5.20 1.79 -5.86
N ASP A 36 4.95 0.98 -4.86
CA ASP A 36 4.77 -0.46 -5.01
C ASP A 36 3.39 -0.67 -5.67
N GLY A 37 3.40 -0.78 -7.01
CA GLY A 37 2.18 -0.65 -7.79
C GLY A 37 1.17 -1.77 -7.52
N PHE A 38 1.61 -3.04 -7.45
CA PHE A 38 0.71 -4.14 -7.13
C PHE A 38 0.19 -4.07 -5.71
N ASN A 39 1.06 -3.78 -4.72
CA ASN A 39 0.65 -3.64 -3.33
C ASN A 39 -0.43 -2.56 -3.16
N THR A 40 -0.24 -1.40 -3.81
CA THR A 40 -1.20 -0.29 -3.76
C THR A 40 -2.53 -0.65 -4.40
N ILE A 41 -2.53 -1.14 -5.64
CA ILE A 41 -3.76 -1.41 -6.39
C ILE A 41 -4.54 -2.59 -5.79
N ILE A 42 -3.88 -3.69 -5.42
CA ILE A 42 -4.57 -4.87 -4.84
C ILE A 42 -5.21 -4.52 -3.51
N THR A 43 -4.55 -3.75 -2.66
CA THR A 43 -5.15 -3.29 -1.40
C THR A 43 -6.43 -2.47 -1.63
N LEU A 44 -6.45 -1.61 -2.65
CA LEU A 44 -7.64 -0.83 -3.02
C LEU A 44 -8.74 -1.73 -3.62
N GLU A 45 -8.39 -2.70 -4.47
CA GLU A 45 -9.35 -3.68 -5.00
C GLU A 45 -10.03 -4.49 -3.89
N VAL A 46 -9.26 -4.90 -2.89
CA VAL A 46 -9.77 -5.63 -1.71
C VAL A 46 -10.72 -4.74 -0.90
N ALA A 47 -10.37 -3.46 -0.70
CA ALA A 47 -11.25 -2.48 -0.07
C ALA A 47 -12.59 -2.35 -0.81
N LEU A 48 -12.52 -2.12 -2.13
CA LEU A 48 -13.70 -1.99 -3.01
C LEU A 48 -14.53 -3.28 -3.12
N SER A 49 -13.95 -4.42 -2.78
CA SER A 49 -14.63 -5.71 -2.77
C SER A 49 -15.38 -5.99 -1.48
N GLY A 50 -15.27 -5.13 -0.46
CA GLY A 50 -15.80 -5.39 0.88
C GLY A 50 -15.12 -6.58 1.56
N SER A 51 -13.94 -6.98 1.09
CA SER A 51 -13.16 -8.07 1.69
C SER A 51 -12.32 -7.56 2.84
N LEU A 52 -11.91 -8.49 3.72
CA LEU A 52 -11.19 -8.15 4.95
C LEU A 52 -9.81 -7.55 4.64
N LEU A 53 -9.58 -6.37 5.19
CA LEU A 53 -8.30 -5.69 5.29
C LEU A 53 -7.78 -5.73 6.73
N LEU A 54 -6.48 -5.57 6.88
CA LEU A 54 -5.80 -5.56 8.17
C LEU A 54 -5.07 -4.23 8.36
N ALA A 55 -5.40 -3.50 9.42
CA ALA A 55 -4.58 -2.38 9.88
C ALA A 55 -3.51 -2.90 10.84
N GLY A 56 -2.25 -2.80 10.44
CA GLY A 56 -1.11 -3.23 11.22
C GLY A 56 -0.77 -2.27 12.37
N MET A 57 0.08 -2.70 13.28
CA MET A 57 0.59 -1.86 14.39
C MET A 57 1.34 -0.62 13.90
N ASP A 58 1.90 -0.67 12.69
CA ASP A 58 2.55 0.48 12.01
C ASP A 58 1.55 1.43 11.33
N GLY A 59 0.26 1.16 11.43
CA GLY A 59 -0.80 1.96 10.85
C GLY A 59 -1.03 1.75 9.35
N THR A 60 -0.26 0.90 8.68
CA THR A 60 -0.51 0.57 7.27
C THR A 60 -1.72 -0.36 7.12
N ILE A 61 -2.42 -0.24 6.00
CA ILE A 61 -3.50 -1.16 5.64
C ILE A 61 -2.97 -2.19 4.66
N ARG A 62 -3.19 -3.46 4.96
CA ARG A 62 -2.73 -4.62 4.20
C ARG A 62 -3.88 -5.52 3.82
N ASP A 63 -3.80 -6.10 2.63
CA ASP A 63 -4.70 -7.16 2.19
C ASP A 63 -4.20 -8.56 2.59
N LEU A 64 -5.08 -9.55 2.43
CA LEU A 64 -4.77 -10.97 2.63
C LEU A 64 -4.74 -11.74 1.29
N ALA A 65 -4.95 -11.05 0.18
CA ALA A 65 -5.10 -11.69 -1.14
C ALA A 65 -3.83 -12.44 -1.56
N GLY A 66 -2.66 -11.92 -1.23
CA GLY A 66 -1.37 -12.53 -1.54
C GLY A 66 -1.18 -12.73 -3.04
N LEU A 67 -0.44 -11.85 -3.67
CA LEU A 67 -0.08 -11.98 -5.08
C LEU A 67 0.81 -13.22 -5.28
N ARG A 68 0.31 -14.23 -6.01
CA ARG A 68 1.02 -15.48 -6.30
C ARG A 68 1.29 -15.64 -7.80
N GLY A 69 1.91 -14.65 -8.42
CA GLY A 69 2.30 -14.72 -9.83
C GLY A 69 1.17 -14.57 -10.85
N THR A 70 -0.10 -14.66 -10.42
CA THR A 70 -1.27 -14.52 -11.30
C THR A 70 -2.10 -13.33 -10.84
N TYR A 71 -2.21 -12.32 -11.70
CA TYR A 71 -3.04 -11.15 -11.50
C TYR A 71 -4.02 -10.97 -12.68
N HIS A 72 -5.24 -10.55 -12.41
CA HIS A 72 -6.25 -10.28 -13.42
C HIS A 72 -6.81 -8.88 -13.24
N ILE A 73 -6.82 -8.10 -14.32
CA ILE A 73 -7.49 -6.81 -14.35
C ILE A 73 -8.99 -7.04 -14.40
N VAL A 74 -9.69 -6.42 -13.47
CA VAL A 74 -11.16 -6.48 -13.33
C VAL A 74 -11.71 -5.05 -13.23
N ASP A 75 -13.03 -4.89 -13.25
CA ASP A 75 -13.67 -3.57 -13.14
C ASP A 75 -13.22 -2.81 -11.89
N LYS A 76 -12.96 -3.53 -10.79
CA LYS A 76 -12.44 -2.93 -9.56
C LYS A 76 -11.02 -2.38 -9.68
N THR A 77 -10.19 -2.94 -10.59
CA THR A 77 -8.86 -2.41 -10.89
C THR A 77 -8.96 -1.01 -11.50
N VAL A 78 -9.87 -0.84 -12.46
CA VAL A 78 -10.11 0.46 -13.10
C VAL A 78 -10.59 1.45 -12.05
N ARG A 79 -11.56 1.05 -11.23
CA ARG A 79 -12.09 1.90 -10.16
C ARG A 79 -11.05 2.25 -9.10
N ALA A 80 -10.18 1.32 -8.74
CA ALA A 80 -9.06 1.55 -7.82
C ALA A 80 -8.09 2.59 -8.38
N ALA A 81 -7.75 2.50 -9.66
CA ALA A 81 -6.90 3.48 -10.33
C ALA A 81 -7.56 4.88 -10.33
N GLU A 82 -8.82 5.00 -10.75
CA GLU A 82 -9.56 6.28 -10.73
C GLU A 82 -9.55 6.93 -9.34
N LEU A 83 -9.84 6.17 -8.28
CA LEU A 83 -9.82 6.69 -6.90
C LEU A 83 -8.42 7.10 -6.46
N LEU A 84 -7.40 6.32 -6.82
CA LEU A 84 -6.01 6.63 -6.52
C LEU A 84 -5.60 7.96 -7.14
N PHE A 85 -5.84 8.14 -8.43
CA PHE A 85 -5.41 9.34 -9.15
C PHE A 85 -6.21 10.58 -8.75
N ALA A 86 -7.52 10.46 -8.51
CA ALA A 86 -8.31 11.53 -7.93
C ALA A 86 -7.77 12.00 -6.56
N HIS A 87 -7.34 11.04 -5.73
CA HIS A 87 -6.73 11.37 -4.43
C HIS A 87 -5.35 12.01 -4.58
N LEU A 88 -4.53 11.56 -5.53
CA LEU A 88 -3.24 12.19 -5.81
C LEU A 88 -3.38 13.66 -6.24
N ASP A 89 -4.37 13.96 -7.07
CA ASP A 89 -4.70 15.34 -7.43
C ASP A 89 -5.14 16.16 -6.20
N GLU A 90 -6.02 15.59 -5.36
CA GLU A 90 -6.52 16.24 -4.14
C GLU A 90 -5.39 16.61 -3.17
N ILE A 91 -4.43 15.71 -2.95
CA ILE A 91 -3.30 15.93 -2.03
C ILE A 91 -2.12 16.66 -2.66
N GLY A 92 -2.22 17.04 -3.94
CA GLY A 92 -1.26 17.89 -4.64
C GLY A 92 0.02 17.21 -5.10
N VAL A 93 0.00 15.88 -5.28
CA VAL A 93 1.11 15.13 -5.89
C VAL A 93 1.26 15.54 -7.35
N LYS A 94 2.49 15.82 -7.80
CA LYS A 94 2.80 16.24 -9.16
C LYS A 94 3.29 15.09 -10.01
N LYS A 95 3.94 14.10 -9.39
CA LYS A 95 4.55 12.99 -10.09
C LYS A 95 4.40 11.68 -9.34
N ALA A 96 3.92 10.65 -10.01
CA ALA A 96 3.74 9.31 -9.50
C ALA A 96 4.50 8.29 -10.37
N LEU A 97 5.44 7.56 -9.75
CA LEU A 97 6.20 6.50 -10.42
C LEU A 97 5.80 5.16 -9.84
N PHE A 98 5.24 4.31 -10.68
CA PHE A 98 4.79 2.96 -10.30
C PHE A 98 5.81 1.92 -10.74
N TYR A 99 6.29 1.12 -9.79
CA TYR A 99 7.10 -0.06 -10.09
C TYR A 99 6.23 -1.30 -9.97
N LEU A 100 6.26 -2.13 -11.01
CA LEU A 100 5.46 -3.34 -11.15
C LEU A 100 6.38 -4.55 -11.33
N ASP A 101 6.15 -5.62 -10.57
CA ASP A 101 6.92 -6.85 -10.74
C ASP A 101 6.67 -7.45 -12.13
N GLN A 102 7.72 -7.53 -12.93
CA GLN A 102 7.64 -8.05 -14.30
C GLN A 102 7.28 -9.55 -14.38
N GLN A 103 7.45 -10.28 -13.28
CA GLN A 103 7.14 -11.71 -13.22
C GLN A 103 5.66 -11.98 -12.96
N VAL A 104 4.91 -10.96 -12.54
CA VAL A 104 3.47 -11.07 -12.32
C VAL A 104 2.74 -10.99 -13.64
N SER A 105 1.80 -11.93 -13.87
CA SER A 105 0.98 -11.92 -15.08
C SER A 105 0.18 -10.62 -15.21
N ASN A 106 -0.03 -10.15 -16.44
CA ASN A 106 -0.73 -8.90 -16.76
C ASN A 106 -0.08 -7.60 -16.20
N SER A 107 1.16 -7.64 -15.72
CA SER A 107 1.89 -6.45 -15.29
C SER A 107 1.95 -5.37 -16.39
N GLY A 108 2.16 -5.76 -17.65
CA GLY A 108 2.13 -4.86 -18.80
C GLY A 108 0.76 -4.20 -19.02
N ARG A 109 -0.35 -4.92 -18.79
CA ARG A 109 -1.70 -4.36 -18.89
C ARG A 109 -1.99 -3.38 -17.73
N LEU A 110 -1.58 -3.71 -16.52
CA LEU A 110 -1.70 -2.80 -15.38
C LEU A 110 -0.87 -1.53 -15.62
N ARG A 111 0.34 -1.68 -16.16
CA ARG A 111 1.18 -0.54 -16.56
C ARG A 111 0.44 0.39 -17.53
N THR A 112 -0.17 -0.14 -18.57
CA THR A 112 -0.92 0.65 -19.56
C THR A 112 -2.10 1.36 -18.90
N LEU A 113 -2.87 0.66 -18.06
CA LEU A 113 -4.01 1.23 -17.32
C LEU A 113 -3.58 2.41 -16.45
N LEU A 114 -2.46 2.30 -15.73
CA LEU A 114 -1.94 3.39 -14.89
C LEU A 114 -1.48 4.59 -15.74
N LEU A 115 -0.77 4.36 -16.84
CA LEU A 115 -0.33 5.43 -17.75
C LEU A 115 -1.50 6.16 -18.40
N ASP A 116 -2.59 5.45 -18.71
CA ASP A 116 -3.78 6.06 -19.33
C ASP A 116 -4.49 7.06 -18.39
N GLN A 117 -4.29 6.96 -17.06
CA GLN A 117 -4.86 7.90 -16.08
C GLN A 117 -4.31 9.34 -16.22
N GLU A 118 -3.10 9.52 -16.74
CA GLU A 118 -2.49 10.84 -16.93
C GLU A 118 -3.36 11.77 -17.81
N ARG A 119 -4.22 11.19 -18.66
CA ARG A 119 -5.09 11.98 -19.57
C ARG A 119 -6.16 12.78 -18.84
N ASP A 120 -6.61 12.29 -17.69
CA ASP A 120 -7.76 12.81 -16.94
C ASP A 120 -7.34 13.48 -15.62
N HIS A 121 -6.03 13.47 -15.30
CA HIS A 121 -5.46 13.94 -14.04
C HIS A 121 -4.29 14.90 -14.25
N ALA A 122 -3.99 15.73 -13.24
CA ALA A 122 -2.89 16.68 -13.29
C ALA A 122 -1.52 16.07 -12.95
N VAL A 123 -1.51 14.86 -12.40
CA VAL A 123 -0.28 14.16 -11.99
C VAL A 123 0.44 13.55 -13.19
N GLU A 124 1.74 13.82 -13.34
CA GLU A 124 2.61 13.11 -14.29
C GLU A 124 2.78 11.65 -13.86
N VAL A 125 2.55 10.71 -14.77
CA VAL A 125 2.57 9.28 -14.48
C VAL A 125 3.70 8.57 -15.19
N GLN A 126 4.49 7.83 -14.42
CA GLN A 126 5.46 6.88 -14.96
C GLN A 126 5.17 5.49 -14.39
N ALA A 127 5.31 4.45 -15.20
CA ALA A 127 5.11 3.07 -14.78
C ALA A 127 6.13 2.15 -15.44
N GLU A 128 6.87 1.41 -14.63
CA GLU A 128 7.97 0.56 -15.06
C GLU A 128 7.80 -0.88 -14.58
N LEU A 129 8.14 -1.83 -15.45
CA LEU A 129 8.28 -3.24 -15.08
C LEU A 129 9.68 -3.47 -14.54
N HIS A 130 9.78 -4.03 -13.34
CA HIS A 130 11.07 -4.23 -12.68
C HIS A 130 11.23 -5.67 -12.16
N PRO A 131 12.41 -6.29 -12.28
CA PRO A 131 12.64 -7.68 -11.85
C PRO A 131 12.66 -7.86 -10.32
N SER A 132 12.85 -6.79 -9.55
CA SER A 132 12.92 -6.80 -8.08
C SER A 132 12.43 -5.48 -7.52
N VAL A 133 11.12 -5.31 -7.43
CA VAL A 133 10.47 -4.09 -6.91
C VAL A 133 10.85 -3.86 -5.45
N ASP A 134 10.80 -4.90 -4.61
CA ASP A 134 11.14 -4.81 -3.20
C ASP A 134 12.60 -4.34 -2.99
N GLY A 135 13.53 -4.90 -3.77
CA GLY A 135 14.94 -4.53 -3.71
C GLY A 135 15.21 -3.09 -4.17
N LEU A 136 14.44 -2.60 -5.13
CA LEU A 136 14.51 -1.22 -5.60
C LEU A 136 13.96 -0.25 -4.55
N LEU A 137 12.70 -0.42 -4.14
CA LEU A 137 12.01 0.48 -3.22
C LEU A 137 12.64 0.50 -1.83
N SER A 138 13.27 -0.59 -1.40
CA SER A 138 14.02 -0.66 -0.14
C SER A 138 15.19 0.32 -0.04
N ARG A 139 15.63 0.93 -1.16
CA ARG A 139 16.74 1.90 -1.22
C ARG A 139 16.28 3.31 -1.58
N MET A 140 14.96 3.51 -1.69
CA MET A 140 14.37 4.77 -2.10
C MET A 140 13.79 5.54 -0.92
N GLU A 141 13.44 6.78 -1.17
CA GLU A 141 12.67 7.66 -0.28
C GLU A 141 11.29 7.93 -0.89
N ARG A 142 10.37 8.44 -0.09
CA ARG A 142 9.02 8.82 -0.56
C ARG A 142 8.23 7.64 -1.14
N VAL A 143 8.41 6.46 -0.53
CA VAL A 143 7.81 5.21 -1.00
C VAL A 143 6.37 5.07 -0.53
N VAL A 144 5.50 4.53 -1.38
CA VAL A 144 4.14 4.11 -1.05
C VAL A 144 4.06 2.59 -1.11
N THR A 145 3.95 1.96 0.02
CA THR A 145 3.79 0.51 0.19
C THR A 145 3.25 0.18 1.57
N ALA A 146 2.71 -1.01 1.75
CA ALA A 146 2.41 -1.60 3.06
C ALA A 146 3.33 -2.79 3.40
N ASP A 147 4.30 -3.11 2.53
CA ASP A 147 5.24 -4.20 2.78
C ASP A 147 6.24 -3.84 3.88
N ALA A 148 6.24 -4.65 4.95
CA ALA A 148 7.08 -4.45 6.12
C ALA A 148 8.57 -4.48 5.79
N ILE A 149 8.99 -5.31 4.84
CA ILE A 149 10.41 -5.48 4.46
C ILE A 149 10.92 -4.21 3.78
N ILE A 150 10.09 -3.60 2.92
CA ILE A 150 10.42 -2.34 2.27
C ILE A 150 10.43 -1.22 3.31
N LEU A 151 9.39 -1.11 4.15
CA LEU A 151 9.28 -0.08 5.18
C LEU A 151 10.44 -0.08 6.18
N ASP A 152 10.96 -1.26 6.52
CA ASP A 152 12.11 -1.39 7.42
C ASP A 152 13.41 -0.83 6.81
N LYS A 153 13.52 -0.77 5.48
CA LYS A 153 14.76 -0.46 4.76
C LYS A 153 14.73 0.87 4.02
N CYS A 154 13.59 1.29 3.48
CA CYS A 154 13.46 2.53 2.72
C CYS A 154 13.85 3.76 3.57
N GLY A 155 14.21 4.86 2.90
CA GLY A 155 14.63 6.09 3.58
C GLY A 155 13.45 6.88 4.16
N SER A 156 12.34 6.94 3.43
CA SER A 156 11.07 7.53 3.89
C SER A 156 9.89 6.94 3.13
N TRP A 157 8.68 7.05 3.71
CA TRP A 157 7.46 6.50 3.12
C TRP A 157 6.24 7.34 3.46
N TYR A 158 5.20 7.22 2.65
CA TYR A 158 3.93 7.90 2.84
C TYR A 158 2.78 6.89 2.90
N ASN A 159 1.92 7.01 3.93
CA ASN A 159 0.83 6.06 4.20
C ASN A 159 -0.42 6.36 3.37
N LEU A 160 -0.27 6.38 2.04
CA LEU A 160 -1.31 6.78 1.12
C LEU A 160 -2.54 5.86 1.17
N ASN A 161 -2.33 4.53 1.16
CA ASN A 161 -3.46 3.59 1.14
C ASN A 161 -4.38 3.77 2.36
N ARG A 162 -3.83 4.12 3.53
CA ARG A 162 -4.63 4.40 4.71
C ARG A 162 -5.51 5.63 4.51
N THR A 163 -4.94 6.74 4.08
CA THR A 163 -5.67 8.00 3.88
C THR A 163 -6.73 7.85 2.79
N LEU A 164 -6.37 7.24 1.68
CA LEU A 164 -7.26 7.01 0.55
C LEU A 164 -8.44 6.08 0.93
N ILE A 165 -8.18 4.94 1.56
CA ILE A 165 -9.24 4.01 1.94
C ILE A 165 -10.19 4.65 2.96
N GLN A 166 -9.66 5.39 3.93
CA GLN A 166 -10.47 6.07 4.92
C GLN A 166 -11.39 7.16 4.32
N SER A 167 -10.95 7.86 3.28
CA SER A 167 -11.73 8.90 2.61
C SER A 167 -12.68 8.34 1.55
N ALA A 168 -12.23 7.44 0.70
CA ALA A 168 -12.97 6.98 -0.49
C ALA A 168 -13.77 5.69 -0.29
N VAL A 169 -13.43 4.87 0.71
CA VAL A 169 -14.12 3.60 1.02
C VAL A 169 -14.36 3.51 2.54
N PRO A 170 -15.16 4.41 3.13
CA PRO A 170 -15.35 4.53 4.58
C PRO A 170 -15.94 3.25 5.21
N ASP A 171 -16.69 2.47 4.44
CA ASP A 171 -17.31 1.21 4.87
C ASP A 171 -16.39 -0.01 4.66
N ALA A 172 -15.11 0.18 4.32
CA ALA A 172 -14.17 -0.92 4.15
C ALA A 172 -14.08 -1.77 5.42
N TRP A 173 -14.13 -3.08 5.26
CA TRP A 173 -14.03 -4.01 6.39
C TRP A 173 -12.57 -4.14 6.84
N ILE A 174 -12.20 -3.40 7.88
CA ILE A 174 -10.83 -3.34 8.40
C ILE A 174 -10.77 -3.91 9.82
N PHE A 175 -10.00 -4.98 10.01
CA PHE A 175 -9.60 -5.43 11.34
C PHE A 175 -8.38 -4.62 11.81
N ARG A 176 -8.47 -3.99 12.97
CA ARG A 176 -7.49 -3.02 13.45
C ARG A 176 -6.66 -3.55 14.60
N LEU A 177 -5.34 -3.39 14.52
CA LEU A 177 -4.39 -3.53 15.61
C LEU A 177 -3.69 -2.21 15.95
N ASP A 178 -3.86 -1.19 15.15
CA ASP A 178 -3.22 0.13 15.29
C ASP A 178 -3.68 0.93 16.53
N GLY A 179 -4.76 0.49 17.19
CA GLY A 179 -5.30 1.08 18.43
C GLY A 179 -5.10 0.25 19.70
N LEU A 180 -4.50 -0.92 19.60
CA LEU A 180 -4.17 -1.73 20.76
C LEU A 180 -2.93 -1.15 21.45
N ARG A 181 -3.12 -0.17 22.33
CA ARG A 181 -2.10 0.16 23.34
C ARG A 181 -1.98 -1.06 24.25
N THR A 182 -0.76 -1.51 24.47
CA THR A 182 -0.40 -2.52 25.46
C THR A 182 -0.50 -1.92 26.88
N GLU A 183 -1.61 -1.28 27.21
CA GLU A 183 -1.92 -0.92 28.58
C GLU A 183 -2.58 -2.13 29.24
N GLY A 184 -1.76 -2.89 29.97
CA GLY A 184 -2.22 -3.77 31.03
C GLY A 184 -2.73 -5.14 30.62
N PHE A 185 -1.90 -5.98 30.01
CA PHE A 185 -2.01 -7.41 30.28
C PHE A 185 -1.21 -7.73 31.56
N SER A 186 -1.79 -7.41 32.74
CA SER A 186 -1.40 -8.09 33.95
C SER A 186 -1.99 -9.49 33.87
N CYS A 187 -1.13 -10.49 33.73
CA CYS A 187 -1.51 -11.89 33.91
C CYS A 187 -2.11 -12.04 35.30
N PRO A 188 -3.34 -12.55 35.43
CA PRO A 188 -3.80 -12.95 36.79
C PRO A 188 -2.95 -14.14 37.25
N SER A 189 -2.35 -13.98 38.39
CA SER A 189 -1.59 -14.99 39.13
C SER A 189 -2.46 -16.19 39.54
#